data_d3951e48cb07fb27331e4849886eb95b
#
_entry.id   d3951e48cb07fb27331e4849886eb95b
#
_cell.length_a   1.000
_cell.length_b   1.000
_cell.length_c   1.000
_cell.angle_alpha   90.00
_cell.angle_beta   90.00
_cell.angle_gamma   90.00
#
_symmetry.space_group_name_H-M   'P 1'
#
loop_
_entity.id
_entity.type
_entity.pdbx_description
1 polymer ?
#
loop_
_entity_poly.entity_id
_entity_poly.type
_entity_poly.pdbx_seq_one_letter_code
_entity_poly.pdbx_strand_id
1 'polypeptide(L)'
;DKYDIPLEFKYLAIVESALNPRARSRSGAKGLWQFMYATGKQYNLNVTSYLDERQDPYKSTEAACQYFAKLYEMFGDWNLVLAAYNGGPGYLSRTMAKTGLYDYWQLRPYLRRETRGYVPAFVAVNYVMNFYQEHGIEIELPQNFITQTDTITLKTQIEFSVLAELICISKEIISQLNPSITKGVFPKNTNITLPSDVMIDFVVNEQAVYTFIKAVEQKEILINETRFVYVVKQGDYLGKIAQQNGVPINDIRKWNKLKNDKLTIGKKLVLFLKEDFKTTAQKKPENPVY
;
A
#
# COMPACT_ATOMS: atom_id res chain seq x y z
N ASP A 1 -11.90 7.80 -21.70
CA ASP A 1 -12.14 7.37 -23.10
C ASP A 1 -13.02 6.11 -23.17
N LYS A 2 -12.61 4.99 -22.54
CA LYS A 2 -13.34 3.69 -22.60
C LYS A 2 -14.82 3.77 -22.20
N TYR A 3 -15.18 4.70 -21.35
CA TYR A 3 -16.53 4.89 -20.78
C TYR A 3 -17.15 6.24 -21.14
N ASP A 4 -16.57 6.98 -22.08
CA ASP A 4 -16.99 8.31 -22.50
C ASP A 4 -17.17 9.31 -21.33
N ILE A 5 -16.30 9.17 -20.29
CA ILE A 5 -16.29 10.06 -19.13
C ILE A 5 -15.39 11.27 -19.45
N PRO A 6 -15.86 12.52 -19.18
CA PRO A 6 -15.04 13.71 -19.35
C PRO A 6 -13.73 13.60 -18.56
N LEU A 7 -12.60 13.97 -19.19
CA LEU A 7 -11.27 13.83 -18.58
C LEU A 7 -11.11 14.63 -17.28
N GLU A 8 -11.88 15.69 -17.12
CA GLU A 8 -11.94 16.51 -15.91
C GLU A 8 -12.33 15.71 -14.68
N PHE A 9 -13.09 14.62 -14.84
CA PHE A 9 -13.47 13.73 -13.74
C PHE A 9 -12.27 13.12 -13.00
N LYS A 10 -11.08 13.06 -13.62
CA LYS A 10 -9.85 12.67 -12.93
C LYS A 10 -9.58 13.51 -11.67
N TYR A 11 -9.96 14.79 -11.69
CA TYR A 11 -9.79 15.70 -10.57
C TYR A 11 -10.78 15.45 -9.42
N LEU A 12 -11.80 14.62 -9.64
CA LEU A 12 -12.72 14.25 -8.57
C LEU A 12 -12.01 13.44 -7.46
N ALA A 13 -10.99 12.65 -7.82
CA ALA A 13 -10.17 11.95 -6.85
C ALA A 13 -9.41 12.90 -5.90
N ILE A 14 -9.15 14.16 -6.32
CA ILE A 14 -8.59 15.19 -5.43
C ILE A 14 -9.64 15.61 -4.41
N VAL A 15 -10.88 15.85 -4.85
CA VAL A 15 -12.00 16.23 -3.98
C VAL A 15 -12.31 15.14 -2.96
N GLU A 16 -12.28 13.87 -3.38
CA GLU A 16 -12.63 12.72 -2.54
C GLU A 16 -11.54 12.35 -1.53
N SER A 17 -10.28 12.37 -1.95
CA SER A 17 -9.21 11.76 -1.16
C SER A 17 -7.89 12.53 -1.14
N ALA A 18 -7.80 13.69 -1.79
CA ALA A 18 -6.53 14.36 -2.09
C ALA A 18 -5.51 13.40 -2.76
N LEU A 19 -5.97 12.54 -3.66
CA LEU A 19 -5.21 11.48 -4.34
C LEU A 19 -4.61 10.41 -3.40
N ASN A 20 -5.07 10.30 -2.15
CA ASN A 20 -4.60 9.28 -1.23
C ASN A 20 -5.37 7.96 -1.44
N PRO A 21 -4.75 6.90 -1.99
CA PRO A 21 -5.42 5.62 -2.22
C PRO A 21 -5.81 4.90 -0.91
N ARG A 22 -5.26 5.33 0.24
CA ARG A 22 -5.58 4.78 1.56
C ARG A 22 -6.53 5.65 2.38
N ALA A 23 -7.07 6.71 1.79
CA ALA A 23 -8.01 7.58 2.46
C ALA A 23 -9.20 6.77 3.00
N ARG A 24 -9.62 7.11 4.22
CA ARG A 24 -10.78 6.51 4.88
C ARG A 24 -11.62 7.59 5.54
N SER A 25 -12.90 7.64 5.18
CA SER A 25 -13.85 8.53 5.83
C SER A 25 -14.37 7.96 7.16
N ARG A 26 -15.00 8.81 7.97
CA ARG A 26 -15.69 8.38 9.20
C ARG A 26 -16.83 7.40 8.94
N SER A 27 -17.50 7.54 7.79
CA SER A 27 -18.59 6.65 7.35
C SER A 27 -18.11 5.34 6.72
N GLY A 28 -16.79 5.16 6.57
CA GLY A 28 -16.20 3.91 6.07
C GLY A 28 -16.03 3.86 4.55
N ALA A 29 -16.16 4.99 3.85
CA ALA A 29 -15.73 5.10 2.46
C ALA A 29 -14.19 4.99 2.38
N LYS A 30 -13.66 4.40 1.29
CA LYS A 30 -12.22 4.19 1.14
C LYS A 30 -11.72 4.41 -0.28
N GLY A 31 -10.42 4.72 -0.37
CA GLY A 31 -9.66 4.79 -1.60
C GLY A 31 -9.73 6.15 -2.30
N LEU A 32 -9.14 6.22 -3.49
CA LEU A 32 -9.12 7.43 -4.32
C LEU A 32 -10.52 8.00 -4.56
N TRP A 33 -11.48 7.11 -4.79
CA TRP A 33 -12.86 7.40 -5.18
C TRP A 33 -13.84 7.32 -4.03
N GLN A 34 -13.37 7.12 -2.79
CA GLN A 34 -14.20 7.04 -1.57
C GLN A 34 -15.41 6.10 -1.71
N PHE A 35 -15.20 4.92 -2.28
CA PHE A 35 -16.26 3.92 -2.37
C PHE A 35 -16.76 3.46 -1.00
N MET A 36 -18.07 3.53 -0.79
CA MET A 36 -18.73 2.79 0.29
C MET A 36 -18.64 1.29 0.02
N TYR A 37 -18.64 0.46 1.08
CA TYR A 37 -18.52 -1.00 0.96
C TYR A 37 -19.54 -1.60 -0.01
N ALA A 38 -20.83 -1.27 0.15
CA ALA A 38 -21.91 -1.81 -0.67
C ALA A 38 -21.76 -1.41 -2.15
N THR A 39 -21.43 -0.13 -2.42
CA THR A 39 -21.21 0.36 -3.79
C THR A 39 -19.97 -0.30 -4.42
N GLY A 40 -18.87 -0.42 -3.68
CA GLY A 40 -17.68 -1.12 -4.17
C GLY A 40 -17.99 -2.57 -4.57
N LYS A 41 -18.76 -3.29 -3.75
CA LYS A 41 -19.20 -4.66 -4.08
C LYS A 41 -20.08 -4.73 -5.32
N GLN A 42 -20.95 -3.75 -5.54
CA GLN A 42 -21.80 -3.67 -6.73
C GLN A 42 -20.98 -3.53 -8.02
N TYR A 43 -19.81 -2.91 -7.94
CA TYR A 43 -18.84 -2.75 -9.04
C TYR A 43 -17.67 -3.74 -8.95
N ASN A 44 -17.89 -4.92 -8.36
CA ASN A 44 -16.96 -6.05 -8.30
C ASN A 44 -15.64 -5.80 -7.56
N LEU A 45 -15.57 -4.78 -6.69
CA LEU A 45 -14.40 -4.58 -5.84
C LEU A 45 -14.41 -5.59 -4.69
N ASN A 46 -13.36 -6.42 -4.61
CA ASN A 46 -13.21 -7.40 -3.54
C ASN A 46 -12.77 -6.74 -2.24
N VAL A 47 -13.44 -7.10 -1.14
CA VAL A 47 -13.07 -6.64 0.19
C VAL A 47 -13.04 -7.83 1.13
N THR A 48 -11.85 -8.09 1.67
CA THR A 48 -11.59 -9.13 2.67
C THR A 48 -10.82 -8.54 3.85
N SER A 49 -10.39 -9.39 4.79
CA SER A 49 -9.54 -8.96 5.90
C SER A 49 -8.12 -8.56 5.48
N TYR A 50 -7.64 -9.01 4.32
CA TYR A 50 -6.28 -8.77 3.83
C TYR A 50 -6.23 -7.91 2.56
N LEU A 51 -7.33 -7.86 1.81
CA LEU A 51 -7.45 -7.14 0.54
C LEU A 51 -8.66 -6.22 0.57
N ASP A 52 -8.48 -4.96 0.16
CA ASP A 52 -9.57 -4.01 -0.05
C ASP A 52 -9.35 -3.27 -1.38
N GLU A 53 -9.96 -3.76 -2.45
CA GLU A 53 -9.76 -3.24 -3.81
C GLU A 53 -10.37 -1.84 -4.02
N ARG A 54 -11.11 -1.30 -3.06
CA ARG A 54 -11.49 0.12 -3.06
C ARG A 54 -10.27 1.05 -2.96
N GLN A 55 -9.16 0.52 -2.42
CA GLN A 55 -7.87 1.21 -2.29
C GLN A 55 -6.93 0.91 -3.47
N ASP A 56 -7.28 0.00 -4.37
CA ASP A 56 -6.53 -0.26 -5.59
C ASP A 56 -6.77 0.88 -6.60
N PRO A 57 -5.74 1.63 -7.02
CA PRO A 57 -5.94 2.78 -7.90
C PRO A 57 -6.57 2.42 -9.25
N TYR A 58 -6.17 1.30 -9.84
CA TYR A 58 -6.66 0.89 -11.16
C TYR A 58 -8.06 0.31 -11.08
N LYS A 59 -8.29 -0.67 -10.20
CA LYS A 59 -9.60 -1.33 -10.06
C LYS A 59 -10.67 -0.36 -9.59
N SER A 60 -10.34 0.51 -8.62
CA SER A 60 -11.30 1.48 -8.13
C SER A 60 -11.60 2.57 -9.16
N THR A 61 -10.64 2.94 -10.02
CA THR A 61 -10.89 3.89 -11.12
C THR A 61 -11.79 3.27 -12.18
N GLU A 62 -11.55 2.00 -12.56
CA GLU A 62 -12.43 1.27 -13.47
C GLU A 62 -13.87 1.21 -12.93
N ALA A 63 -14.01 0.87 -11.65
CA ALA A 63 -15.30 0.85 -10.96
C ALA A 63 -15.98 2.24 -10.91
N ALA A 64 -15.19 3.30 -10.69
CA ALA A 64 -15.70 4.67 -10.67
C ALA A 64 -16.22 5.10 -12.05
N CYS A 65 -15.49 4.79 -13.12
CA CYS A 65 -15.94 5.08 -14.49
C CYS A 65 -17.25 4.34 -14.82
N GLN A 66 -17.37 3.06 -14.46
CA GLN A 66 -18.62 2.30 -14.62
C GLN A 66 -19.78 2.95 -13.83
N TYR A 67 -19.50 3.44 -12.63
CA TYR A 67 -20.52 4.11 -11.82
C TYR A 67 -20.91 5.46 -12.42
N PHE A 68 -19.96 6.27 -12.89
CA PHE A 68 -20.28 7.55 -13.57
C PHE A 68 -21.11 7.33 -14.84
N ALA A 69 -20.74 6.36 -15.67
CA ALA A 69 -21.54 6.02 -16.86
C ALA A 69 -22.97 5.66 -16.48
N LYS A 70 -23.13 4.82 -15.44
CA LYS A 70 -24.47 4.46 -14.93
C LYS A 70 -25.26 5.64 -14.39
N LEU A 71 -24.61 6.56 -13.70
CA LEU A 71 -25.26 7.78 -13.22
C LEU A 71 -25.64 8.70 -14.38
N TYR A 72 -24.82 8.76 -15.42
CA TYR A 72 -25.11 9.55 -16.60
C TYR A 72 -26.32 8.99 -17.40
N GLU A 73 -26.43 7.66 -17.51
CA GLU A 73 -27.65 7.02 -18.06
C GLU A 73 -28.91 7.41 -17.29
N MET A 74 -28.81 7.63 -15.97
CA MET A 74 -29.97 7.98 -15.13
C MET A 74 -30.35 9.45 -15.19
N PHE A 75 -29.37 10.35 -15.29
CA PHE A 75 -29.58 11.78 -15.06
C PHE A 75 -29.31 12.67 -16.29
N GLY A 76 -28.50 12.21 -17.27
CA GLY A 76 -28.23 12.90 -18.52
C GLY A 76 -27.44 14.21 -18.40
N ASP A 77 -26.99 14.57 -17.20
CA ASP A 77 -26.27 15.81 -16.89
C ASP A 77 -25.12 15.56 -15.93
N TRP A 78 -23.91 16.04 -16.24
CA TRP A 78 -22.72 15.77 -15.46
C TRP A 78 -22.74 16.44 -14.06
N ASN A 79 -23.40 17.58 -13.88
CA ASN A 79 -23.55 18.18 -12.56
C ASN A 79 -24.48 17.35 -11.67
N LEU A 80 -25.53 16.77 -12.25
CA LEU A 80 -26.42 15.84 -11.57
C LEU A 80 -25.70 14.52 -11.27
N VAL A 81 -24.81 14.04 -12.16
CA VAL A 81 -23.95 12.88 -11.90
C VAL A 81 -23.08 13.11 -10.66
N LEU A 82 -22.38 14.25 -10.59
CA LEU A 82 -21.57 14.63 -9.44
C LEU A 82 -22.41 14.70 -8.15
N ALA A 83 -23.59 15.31 -8.21
CA ALA A 83 -24.51 15.38 -7.07
C ALA A 83 -25.01 13.98 -6.63
N ALA A 84 -25.30 13.11 -7.60
CA ALA A 84 -25.73 11.73 -7.36
C ALA A 84 -24.59 10.86 -6.80
N TYR A 85 -23.37 11.05 -7.25
CA TYR A 85 -22.19 10.36 -6.75
C TYR A 85 -21.98 10.65 -5.26
N ASN A 86 -22.00 11.92 -4.88
CA ASN A 86 -21.84 12.34 -3.50
C ASN A 86 -23.05 11.99 -2.61
N GLY A 87 -24.26 12.39 -3.03
CA GLY A 87 -25.47 12.27 -2.21
C GLY A 87 -26.19 10.92 -2.29
N GLY A 88 -25.86 10.13 -3.31
CA GLY A 88 -26.56 8.91 -3.70
C GLY A 88 -27.70 9.16 -4.70
N PRO A 89 -27.82 8.30 -5.75
CA PRO A 89 -28.79 8.49 -6.83
C PRO A 89 -30.25 8.48 -6.33
N GLY A 90 -30.59 7.61 -5.40
CA GLY A 90 -31.93 7.55 -4.83
C GLY A 90 -32.33 8.80 -4.02
N TYR A 91 -31.37 9.45 -3.37
CA TYR A 91 -31.62 10.73 -2.70
C TYR A 91 -31.86 11.84 -3.73
N LEU A 92 -31.02 11.92 -4.74
CA LEU A 92 -31.15 12.93 -5.79
C LEU A 92 -32.49 12.79 -6.54
N SER A 93 -32.83 11.59 -6.99
CA SER A 93 -34.11 11.31 -7.69
C SER A 93 -35.33 11.70 -6.85
N ARG A 94 -35.32 11.39 -5.55
CA ARG A 94 -36.42 11.82 -4.65
C ARG A 94 -36.51 13.33 -4.52
N THR A 95 -35.39 14.02 -4.48
CA THR A 95 -35.36 15.50 -4.38
C THR A 95 -35.87 16.12 -5.68
N MET A 96 -35.46 15.61 -6.83
CA MET A 96 -35.95 16.04 -8.15
C MET A 96 -37.46 15.83 -8.27
N ALA A 97 -37.98 14.65 -7.92
CA ALA A 97 -39.41 14.36 -7.97
C ALA A 97 -40.24 15.27 -7.03
N LYS A 98 -39.70 15.60 -5.85
CA LYS A 98 -40.37 16.48 -4.89
C LYS A 98 -40.44 17.93 -5.34
N THR A 99 -39.39 18.42 -6.05
CA THR A 99 -39.26 19.83 -6.44
C THR A 99 -39.74 20.09 -7.86
N GLY A 100 -39.79 19.06 -8.71
CA GLY A 100 -40.04 19.22 -10.17
C GLY A 100 -38.84 19.82 -10.90
N LEU A 101 -37.65 19.91 -10.31
CA LEU A 101 -36.47 20.53 -10.88
C LEU A 101 -35.50 19.47 -11.39
N TYR A 102 -34.94 19.68 -12.58
CA TYR A 102 -34.07 18.73 -13.30
C TYR A 102 -32.74 19.35 -13.74
N ASP A 103 -32.40 20.53 -13.24
CA ASP A 103 -31.13 21.23 -13.38
C ASP A 103 -30.44 21.33 -12.02
N TYR A 104 -29.13 21.04 -11.97
CA TYR A 104 -28.40 21.05 -10.70
C TYR A 104 -28.44 22.41 -10.00
N TRP A 105 -28.29 23.54 -10.74
CA TRP A 105 -28.19 24.86 -10.13
C TRP A 105 -29.52 25.32 -9.54
N GLN A 106 -30.62 24.94 -10.19
CA GLN A 106 -31.97 25.17 -9.66
C GLN A 106 -32.27 24.27 -8.47
N LEU A 107 -31.80 23.01 -8.52
CA LEU A 107 -31.99 21.99 -7.47
C LEU A 107 -31.11 22.26 -6.23
N ARG A 108 -29.99 22.93 -6.43
CA ARG A 108 -28.93 23.14 -5.42
C ARG A 108 -29.44 23.68 -4.06
N PRO A 109 -30.37 24.66 -3.96
CA PRO A 109 -30.88 25.12 -2.68
C PRO A 109 -31.57 24.03 -1.83
N TYR A 110 -32.13 23.02 -2.47
CA TYR A 110 -32.87 21.91 -1.86
C TYR A 110 -31.99 20.73 -1.48
N LEU A 111 -30.70 20.74 -1.89
CA LEU A 111 -29.75 19.68 -1.57
C LEU A 111 -29.17 19.84 -0.19
N ARG A 112 -28.76 18.70 0.42
CA ARG A 112 -27.98 18.70 1.68
C ARG A 112 -26.72 19.53 1.51
N ARG A 113 -26.25 20.11 2.61
CA ARG A 113 -25.08 21.02 2.63
C ARG A 113 -23.86 20.44 1.90
N GLU A 114 -23.55 19.16 2.12
CA GLU A 114 -22.44 18.46 1.49
C GLU A 114 -22.63 18.39 -0.03
N THR A 115 -23.73 17.80 -0.50
CA THR A 115 -24.04 17.65 -1.92
C THR A 115 -24.19 18.99 -2.65
N ARG A 116 -24.74 20.00 -1.96
CA ARG A 116 -24.86 21.38 -2.46
C ARG A 116 -23.51 22.04 -2.72
N GLY A 117 -22.47 21.68 -1.96
CA GLY A 117 -21.11 22.21 -2.11
C GLY A 117 -20.22 21.39 -3.04
N TYR A 118 -20.65 20.19 -3.42
CA TYR A 118 -19.78 19.24 -4.10
C TYR A 118 -19.41 19.64 -5.53
N VAL A 119 -20.38 20.02 -6.36
CA VAL A 119 -20.12 20.52 -7.73
C VAL A 119 -19.28 21.80 -7.72
N PRO A 120 -19.55 22.82 -6.90
CA PRO A 120 -18.66 23.97 -6.75
C PRO A 120 -17.24 23.60 -6.35
N ALA A 121 -17.05 22.63 -5.43
CA ALA A 121 -15.73 22.17 -5.04
C ALA A 121 -14.99 21.50 -6.22
N PHE A 122 -15.67 20.65 -6.98
CA PHE A 122 -15.12 20.04 -8.19
C PHE A 122 -14.71 21.11 -9.23
N VAL A 123 -15.56 22.09 -9.50
CA VAL A 123 -15.23 23.20 -10.42
C VAL A 123 -14.00 23.98 -9.92
N ALA A 124 -13.93 24.28 -8.62
CA ALA A 124 -12.78 24.97 -8.04
C ALA A 124 -11.48 24.19 -8.18
N VAL A 125 -11.49 22.87 -7.94
CA VAL A 125 -10.31 22.02 -8.13
C VAL A 125 -9.91 21.97 -9.61
N ASN A 126 -10.87 21.80 -10.53
CA ASN A 126 -10.59 21.87 -11.96
C ASN A 126 -9.92 23.19 -12.37
N TYR A 127 -10.44 24.30 -11.87
CA TYR A 127 -9.86 25.61 -12.12
C TYR A 127 -8.41 25.69 -11.63
N VAL A 128 -8.16 25.35 -10.36
CA VAL A 128 -6.81 25.39 -9.80
C VAL A 128 -5.84 24.46 -10.53
N MET A 129 -6.29 23.25 -10.89
CA MET A 129 -5.43 22.27 -11.58
C MET A 129 -5.08 22.67 -13.03
N ASN A 130 -5.92 23.50 -13.68
CA ASN A 130 -5.63 23.99 -15.02
C ASN A 130 -4.83 25.31 -15.01
N PHE A 131 -4.91 26.10 -13.93
CA PHE A 131 -4.31 27.43 -13.80
C PHE A 131 -3.35 27.52 -12.60
N TYR A 132 -2.71 26.38 -12.21
CA TYR A 132 -1.84 26.34 -11.02
C TYR A 132 -0.62 27.26 -11.14
N GLN A 133 -0.08 27.44 -12.35
CA GLN A 133 1.07 28.30 -12.60
C GLN A 133 0.71 29.77 -12.40
N GLU A 134 -0.45 30.21 -12.87
CA GLU A 134 -0.96 31.58 -12.71
C GLU A 134 -1.23 31.91 -11.22
N HIS A 135 -1.43 30.88 -10.41
CA HIS A 135 -1.57 31.02 -8.96
C HIS A 135 -0.26 30.86 -8.19
N GLY A 136 0.89 30.77 -8.88
CA GLY A 136 2.19 30.63 -8.27
C GLY A 136 2.41 29.30 -7.53
N ILE A 137 1.67 28.25 -7.90
CA ILE A 137 1.84 26.91 -7.34
C ILE A 137 2.99 26.23 -8.07
N GLU A 138 4.06 25.93 -7.34
CA GLU A 138 5.23 25.20 -7.88
C GLU A 138 5.01 23.69 -7.70
N ILE A 139 5.47 22.91 -8.69
CA ILE A 139 5.41 21.45 -8.65
C ILE A 139 6.73 20.93 -8.08
N GLU A 140 6.66 20.27 -6.93
CA GLU A 140 7.78 19.49 -6.39
C GLU A 140 7.65 18.03 -6.81
N LEU A 141 8.67 17.51 -7.49
CA LEU A 141 8.73 16.08 -7.82
C LEU A 141 9.21 15.29 -6.60
N PRO A 142 8.54 14.16 -6.24
CA PRO A 142 9.00 13.31 -5.16
C PRO A 142 10.41 12.77 -5.44
N GLN A 143 11.29 12.76 -4.41
CA GLN A 143 12.68 12.30 -4.54
C GLN A 143 12.81 10.84 -4.99
N ASN A 144 11.80 9.99 -4.71
CA ASN A 144 11.77 8.57 -5.04
C ASN A 144 10.56 8.24 -5.92
N PHE A 145 10.47 8.89 -7.08
CA PHE A 145 9.36 8.65 -8.00
C PHE A 145 9.60 7.37 -8.81
N ILE A 146 8.84 6.33 -8.50
CA ILE A 146 8.86 5.06 -9.25
C ILE A 146 7.99 5.25 -10.50
N THR A 147 8.62 5.35 -11.67
CA THR A 147 7.95 5.63 -12.94
C THR A 147 7.48 4.38 -13.67
N GLN A 148 8.16 3.25 -13.45
CA GLN A 148 7.89 2.01 -14.16
C GLN A 148 7.60 0.90 -13.16
N THR A 149 6.43 0.31 -13.27
CA THR A 149 5.97 -0.80 -12.43
C THR A 149 5.32 -1.87 -13.28
N ASP A 150 5.49 -3.13 -12.89
CA ASP A 150 4.83 -4.28 -13.46
C ASP A 150 4.02 -5.03 -12.41
N THR A 151 3.12 -5.89 -12.87
CA THR A 151 2.20 -6.64 -12.01
C THR A 151 2.25 -8.12 -12.33
N ILE A 152 2.35 -8.96 -11.29
CA ILE A 152 2.28 -10.42 -11.40
C ILE A 152 1.29 -10.99 -10.39
N THR A 153 0.69 -12.13 -10.73
CA THR A 153 -0.20 -12.86 -9.81
C THR A 153 0.61 -13.85 -8.96
N LEU A 154 0.53 -13.73 -7.65
CA LEU A 154 1.20 -14.62 -6.70
C LEU A 154 0.56 -16.01 -6.68
N LYS A 155 1.39 -17.06 -6.67
CA LYS A 155 0.95 -18.47 -6.56
C LYS A 155 0.74 -18.93 -5.11
N THR A 156 1.23 -18.17 -4.14
CA THR A 156 1.06 -18.45 -2.70
C THR A 156 0.88 -17.16 -1.90
N GLN A 157 0.52 -17.29 -0.62
CA GLN A 157 0.49 -16.18 0.31
C GLN A 157 1.91 -15.73 0.64
N ILE A 158 2.16 -14.40 0.74
CA ILE A 158 3.47 -13.84 1.10
C ILE A 158 3.27 -12.65 2.05
N GLU A 159 4.04 -12.60 3.13
CA GLU A 159 4.13 -11.41 3.98
C GLU A 159 5.06 -10.35 3.34
N PHE A 160 4.78 -9.07 3.61
CA PHE A 160 5.64 -7.97 3.15
C PHE A 160 7.08 -8.10 3.66
N SER A 161 7.26 -8.59 4.88
CA SER A 161 8.58 -8.85 5.47
C SER A 161 9.39 -9.85 4.68
N VAL A 162 8.75 -10.94 4.29
CA VAL A 162 9.37 -12.02 3.49
C VAL A 162 9.73 -11.52 2.10
N LEU A 163 8.77 -10.82 1.48
CA LEU A 163 8.99 -10.28 0.14
C LEU A 163 10.09 -9.22 0.13
N ALA A 164 10.07 -8.28 1.10
CA ALA A 164 11.07 -7.22 1.23
C ALA A 164 12.51 -7.76 1.33
N GLU A 165 12.70 -8.83 2.10
CA GLU A 165 13.99 -9.50 2.24
C GLU A 165 14.42 -10.20 0.94
N LEU A 166 13.48 -10.88 0.27
CA LEU A 166 13.74 -11.60 -0.97
C LEU A 166 14.18 -10.70 -2.12
N ILE A 167 13.52 -9.55 -2.27
CA ILE A 167 13.72 -8.66 -3.42
C ILE A 167 14.52 -7.40 -3.07
N CYS A 168 15.05 -7.32 -1.85
CA CYS A 168 15.87 -6.20 -1.36
C CYS A 168 15.21 -4.81 -1.49
N ILE A 169 13.88 -4.74 -1.33
CA ILE A 169 13.12 -3.48 -1.34
C ILE A 169 12.47 -3.25 0.02
N SER A 170 12.34 -1.99 0.43
CA SER A 170 11.69 -1.66 1.70
C SER A 170 10.20 -2.02 1.71
N LYS A 171 9.68 -2.37 2.90
CA LYS A 171 8.24 -2.65 3.11
C LYS A 171 7.36 -1.44 2.75
N GLU A 172 7.90 -0.23 2.92
CA GLU A 172 7.23 1.03 2.62
C GLU A 172 6.95 1.14 1.12
N ILE A 173 7.93 0.82 0.26
CA ILE A 173 7.77 0.81 -1.20
C ILE A 173 6.75 -0.26 -1.61
N ILE A 174 6.89 -1.50 -1.10
CA ILE A 174 5.92 -2.58 -1.36
C ILE A 174 4.51 -2.12 -0.96
N SER A 175 4.39 -1.53 0.21
CA SER A 175 3.13 -1.01 0.73
C SER A 175 2.57 0.10 -0.16
N GLN A 176 3.40 1.05 -0.57
CA GLN A 176 3.00 2.19 -1.41
C GLN A 176 2.46 1.74 -2.77
N LEU A 177 3.14 0.78 -3.40
CA LEU A 177 2.72 0.24 -4.70
C LEU A 177 1.49 -0.69 -4.60
N ASN A 178 1.18 -1.21 -3.40
CA ASN A 178 0.08 -2.14 -3.17
C ASN A 178 -0.88 -1.64 -2.07
N PRO A 179 -1.54 -0.50 -2.27
CA PRO A 179 -2.36 0.13 -1.23
C PRO A 179 -3.61 -0.69 -0.86
N SER A 180 -4.05 -1.59 -1.73
CA SER A 180 -5.18 -2.51 -1.48
C SER A 180 -4.88 -3.57 -0.42
N ILE A 181 -3.61 -3.85 -0.11
CA ILE A 181 -3.22 -4.81 0.91
C ILE A 181 -3.26 -4.17 2.30
N THR A 182 -4.12 -4.70 3.18
CA THR A 182 -4.47 -4.02 4.44
C THR A 182 -3.65 -4.46 5.65
N LYS A 183 -3.08 -5.66 5.65
CA LYS A 183 -2.36 -6.24 6.80
C LYS A 183 -0.90 -6.63 6.50
N GLY A 184 -0.34 -6.13 5.41
CA GLY A 184 1.02 -6.48 5.02
C GLY A 184 1.22 -7.94 4.61
N VAL A 185 0.13 -8.61 4.21
CA VAL A 185 0.13 -9.99 3.73
C VAL A 185 -0.63 -10.05 2.42
N PHE A 186 0.05 -10.44 1.36
CA PHE A 186 -0.57 -10.76 0.08
C PHE A 186 -1.26 -12.12 0.16
N PRO A 187 -2.57 -12.22 -0.07
CA PRO A 187 -3.23 -13.51 -0.22
C PRO A 187 -2.75 -14.26 -1.47
N LYS A 188 -2.90 -15.58 -1.49
CA LYS A 188 -2.73 -16.38 -2.70
C LYS A 188 -3.65 -15.88 -3.81
N ASN A 189 -3.19 -15.95 -5.06
CA ASN A 189 -3.88 -15.49 -6.27
C ASN A 189 -4.19 -13.98 -6.26
N THR A 190 -3.38 -13.19 -5.56
CA THR A 190 -3.45 -11.72 -5.54
C THR A 190 -2.39 -11.16 -6.47
N ASN A 191 -2.73 -10.11 -7.21
CA ASN A 191 -1.77 -9.36 -7.98
C ASN A 191 -0.91 -8.51 -7.07
N ILE A 192 0.41 -8.54 -7.30
CA ILE A 192 1.38 -7.62 -6.69
C ILE A 192 1.94 -6.70 -7.76
N THR A 193 2.16 -5.44 -7.39
CA THR A 193 2.82 -4.44 -8.22
C THR A 193 4.18 -4.14 -7.61
N LEU A 194 5.23 -4.22 -8.44
CA LEU A 194 6.62 -3.94 -8.06
C LEU A 194 7.28 -3.06 -9.11
N PRO A 195 8.41 -2.38 -8.80
CA PRO A 195 9.23 -1.74 -9.83
C PRO A 195 9.63 -2.75 -10.92
N SER A 196 9.67 -2.30 -12.18
CA SER A 196 9.84 -3.21 -13.33
C SER A 196 11.16 -3.98 -13.31
N ASP A 197 12.25 -3.36 -12.88
CA ASP A 197 13.55 -3.99 -12.70
C ASP A 197 13.49 -5.15 -11.70
N VAL A 198 12.86 -4.93 -10.56
CA VAL A 198 12.68 -5.94 -9.53
C VAL A 198 11.73 -7.05 -9.98
N MET A 199 10.70 -6.70 -10.76
CA MET A 199 9.78 -7.68 -11.30
C MET A 199 10.46 -8.65 -12.26
N ILE A 200 11.41 -8.17 -13.08
CA ILE A 200 12.21 -9.02 -13.95
C ILE A 200 12.98 -10.05 -13.11
N ASP A 201 13.68 -9.60 -12.06
CA ASP A 201 14.44 -10.48 -11.18
C ASP A 201 13.54 -11.50 -10.46
N PHE A 202 12.35 -11.06 -10.03
CA PHE A 202 11.35 -11.94 -9.41
C PHE A 202 10.91 -13.05 -10.37
N VAL A 203 10.59 -12.71 -11.62
CA VAL A 203 10.11 -13.67 -12.63
C VAL A 203 11.21 -14.66 -13.03
N VAL A 204 12.42 -14.18 -13.28
CA VAL A 204 13.59 -15.03 -13.62
C VAL A 204 13.89 -16.04 -12.51
N ASN A 205 13.73 -15.63 -11.25
CA ASN A 205 14.01 -16.46 -10.09
C ASN A 205 12.75 -17.05 -9.42
N GLU A 206 11.61 -17.07 -10.10
CA GLU A 206 10.29 -17.39 -9.51
C GLU A 206 10.30 -18.70 -8.71
N GLN A 207 10.94 -19.75 -9.25
CA GLN A 207 11.04 -21.05 -8.58
C GLN A 207 11.82 -20.95 -7.25
N ALA A 208 12.94 -20.23 -7.25
CA ALA A 208 13.76 -20.04 -6.04
C ALA A 208 13.00 -19.22 -5.00
N VAL A 209 12.26 -18.20 -5.44
CA VAL A 209 11.40 -17.36 -4.59
C VAL A 209 10.36 -18.22 -3.85
N TYR A 210 9.61 -19.05 -4.56
CA TYR A 210 8.60 -19.90 -3.89
C TYR A 210 9.22 -21.00 -3.03
N THR A 211 10.40 -21.51 -3.37
CA THR A 211 11.14 -22.44 -2.51
C THR A 211 11.55 -21.78 -1.21
N PHE A 212 12.04 -20.55 -1.27
CA PHE A 212 12.41 -19.77 -0.09
C PHE A 212 11.18 -19.47 0.80
N ILE A 213 10.07 -19.03 0.20
CA ILE A 213 8.82 -18.76 0.94
C ILE A 213 8.37 -20.02 1.71
N LYS A 214 8.42 -21.18 1.05
CA LYS A 214 8.08 -22.44 1.68
C LYS A 214 9.02 -22.78 2.85
N ALA A 215 10.32 -22.55 2.72
CA ALA A 215 11.28 -22.77 3.79
C ALA A 215 11.03 -21.83 5.00
N VAL A 216 10.59 -20.59 4.75
CA VAL A 216 10.17 -19.65 5.80
C VAL A 216 8.90 -20.12 6.49
N GLU A 217 7.89 -20.57 5.77
CA GLU A 217 6.65 -21.12 6.31
C GLU A 217 6.92 -22.36 7.19
N GLN A 218 7.86 -23.20 6.78
CA GLN A 218 8.32 -24.39 7.52
C GLN A 218 9.25 -24.05 8.68
N LYS A 219 9.53 -22.77 8.94
CA LYS A 219 10.49 -22.29 9.96
C LYS A 219 11.92 -22.81 9.78
N GLU A 220 12.26 -23.22 8.56
CA GLU A 220 13.63 -23.61 8.20
C GLU A 220 14.53 -22.37 8.04
N ILE A 221 13.93 -21.21 7.69
CA ILE A 221 14.55 -19.90 7.59
C ILE A 221 13.73 -18.91 8.41
N LEU A 222 14.41 -18.11 9.25
CA LEU A 222 13.81 -17.07 10.08
C LEU A 222 14.18 -15.70 9.50
N ILE A 223 13.18 -14.92 9.07
CA ILE A 223 13.38 -13.63 8.39
C ILE A 223 13.48 -12.45 9.36
N ASN A 224 12.91 -12.56 10.55
CA ASN A 224 12.93 -11.49 11.55
C ASN A 224 14.28 -11.36 12.30
N GLU A 225 15.33 -11.99 11.80
CA GLU A 225 16.65 -12.01 12.41
C GLU A 225 17.66 -11.31 11.49
N THR A 226 18.25 -10.23 11.97
CA THR A 226 19.34 -9.58 11.24
C THR A 226 20.58 -10.48 11.26
N ARG A 227 21.00 -10.92 10.07
CA ARG A 227 22.25 -11.66 9.90
C ARG A 227 23.43 -10.80 10.36
N PHE A 228 24.15 -11.25 11.37
CA PHE A 228 25.33 -10.59 11.89
C PHE A 228 26.51 -11.57 11.84
N VAL A 229 27.68 -11.11 11.40
CA VAL A 229 28.89 -11.92 11.40
C VAL A 229 29.73 -11.55 12.61
N TYR A 230 29.78 -12.44 13.60
CA TYR A 230 30.63 -12.31 14.79
C TYR A 230 32.00 -12.91 14.52
N VAL A 231 33.08 -12.15 14.82
CA VAL A 231 34.44 -12.63 14.73
C VAL A 231 34.90 -13.06 16.15
N VAL A 232 35.21 -14.34 16.33
CA VAL A 232 35.64 -14.91 17.62
C VAL A 232 36.90 -14.21 18.10
N LYS A 233 36.87 -13.72 19.34
CA LYS A 233 37.97 -13.02 19.98
C LYS A 233 38.63 -13.93 21.04
N GLN A 234 39.81 -13.54 21.52
CA GLN A 234 40.46 -14.21 22.62
C GLN A 234 39.56 -14.23 23.88
N GLY A 235 39.40 -15.39 24.50
CA GLY A 235 38.53 -15.57 25.67
C GLY A 235 37.05 -15.75 25.37
N ASP A 236 36.67 -15.91 24.09
CA ASP A 236 35.32 -16.25 23.73
C ASP A 236 35.05 -17.74 23.74
N TYR A 237 33.88 -18.13 24.22
CA TYR A 237 33.29 -19.46 24.10
C TYR A 237 31.83 -19.32 23.68
N LEU A 238 31.25 -20.40 23.14
CA LEU A 238 29.95 -20.37 22.51
C LEU A 238 28.84 -19.82 23.43
N GLY A 239 28.86 -20.18 24.72
CA GLY A 239 27.92 -19.70 25.73
C GLY A 239 28.00 -18.20 25.98
N LYS A 240 29.23 -17.63 26.02
CA LYS A 240 29.42 -16.19 26.17
C LYS A 240 28.90 -15.41 24.95
N ILE A 241 29.22 -15.91 23.75
CA ILE A 241 28.75 -15.30 22.49
C ILE A 241 27.19 -15.36 22.42
N ALA A 242 26.61 -16.51 22.81
CA ALA A 242 25.17 -16.70 22.87
C ALA A 242 24.51 -15.71 23.82
N GLN A 243 25.02 -15.55 25.02
CA GLN A 243 24.51 -14.65 26.06
C GLN A 243 24.64 -13.17 25.62
N GLN A 244 25.80 -12.77 25.09
CA GLN A 244 26.08 -11.41 24.67
C GLN A 244 25.18 -10.94 23.48
N ASN A 245 24.75 -11.87 22.64
CA ASN A 245 23.94 -11.59 21.46
C ASN A 245 22.48 -12.02 21.62
N GLY A 246 22.08 -12.51 22.79
CA GLY A 246 20.69 -12.88 23.06
C GLY A 246 20.16 -14.06 22.22
N VAL A 247 21.04 -14.97 21.79
CA VAL A 247 20.68 -16.08 20.90
C VAL A 247 20.96 -17.42 21.58
N PRO A 248 20.13 -18.46 21.39
CA PRO A 248 20.39 -19.79 21.94
C PRO A 248 21.69 -20.43 21.39
N ILE A 249 22.46 -21.10 22.23
CA ILE A 249 23.69 -21.78 21.81
C ILE A 249 23.42 -22.79 20.69
N ASN A 250 22.30 -23.51 20.77
CA ASN A 250 21.94 -24.52 19.78
C ASN A 250 21.71 -23.92 18.40
N ASP A 251 21.18 -22.68 18.33
CA ASP A 251 20.97 -21.98 17.08
C ASP A 251 22.29 -21.54 16.46
N ILE A 252 23.25 -21.06 17.28
CA ILE A 252 24.60 -20.74 16.79
C ILE A 252 25.27 -21.99 16.22
N ARG A 253 25.14 -23.16 16.90
CA ARG A 253 25.66 -24.43 16.37
C ARG A 253 25.03 -24.79 15.02
N LYS A 254 23.71 -24.70 14.94
CA LYS A 254 22.91 -25.02 13.73
C LYS A 254 23.29 -24.11 12.56
N TRP A 255 23.29 -22.80 12.76
CA TRP A 255 23.60 -21.81 11.74
C TRP A 255 25.02 -21.94 11.17
N ASN A 256 25.97 -22.33 12.01
CA ASN A 256 27.39 -22.45 11.67
C ASN A 256 27.84 -23.90 11.44
N LYS A 257 26.94 -24.87 11.45
CA LYS A 257 27.23 -26.31 11.29
C LYS A 257 28.35 -26.78 12.20
N LEU A 258 28.37 -26.31 13.47
CA LEU A 258 29.40 -26.65 14.42
C LEU A 258 29.19 -28.07 14.97
N LYS A 259 30.22 -28.91 14.89
CA LYS A 259 30.20 -30.27 15.43
C LYS A 259 30.51 -30.31 16.94
N ASN A 260 31.16 -29.28 17.48
CA ASN A 260 31.50 -29.12 18.91
C ASN A 260 31.62 -27.61 19.23
N ASP A 261 31.84 -27.29 20.50
CA ASP A 261 31.91 -25.92 21.01
C ASP A 261 33.30 -25.27 20.92
N LYS A 262 34.30 -25.96 20.34
CA LYS A 262 35.64 -25.42 20.17
C LYS A 262 35.62 -24.30 19.11
N LEU A 263 36.01 -23.10 19.53
CA LEU A 263 36.13 -21.94 18.68
C LEU A 263 37.60 -21.58 18.50
N THR A 264 37.94 -21.17 17.29
CA THR A 264 39.28 -20.64 16.97
C THR A 264 39.18 -19.13 16.89
N ILE A 265 40.15 -18.41 17.47
CA ILE A 265 40.24 -16.94 17.36
C ILE A 265 40.27 -16.56 15.89
N GLY A 266 39.49 -15.53 15.53
CA GLY A 266 39.33 -15.07 14.14
C GLY A 266 38.28 -15.84 13.34
N LYS A 267 37.70 -16.93 13.86
CA LYS A 267 36.63 -17.65 13.19
C LYS A 267 35.39 -16.74 13.07
N LYS A 268 34.81 -16.67 11.88
CA LYS A 268 33.57 -15.95 11.63
C LYS A 268 32.37 -16.85 11.92
N LEU A 269 31.50 -16.40 12.83
CA LEU A 269 30.22 -17.05 13.14
C LEU A 269 29.08 -16.23 12.62
N VAL A 270 28.15 -16.85 11.91
CA VAL A 270 26.88 -16.21 11.49
C VAL A 270 25.92 -16.33 12.67
N LEU A 271 25.39 -15.19 13.07
CA LEU A 271 24.35 -15.04 14.09
C LEU A 271 23.15 -14.36 13.46
N PHE A 272 21.95 -14.75 13.87
CA PHE A 272 20.72 -14.05 13.51
C PHE A 272 20.16 -13.40 14.77
N LEU A 273 20.20 -12.06 14.81
CA LEU A 273 19.79 -11.27 15.97
C LEU A 273 18.35 -10.78 15.78
N LYS A 274 17.52 -10.86 16.83
CA LYS A 274 16.20 -10.23 16.83
C LYS A 274 16.34 -8.71 16.80
N GLU A 275 15.44 -8.01 16.13
CA GLU A 275 15.51 -6.54 15.94
C GLU A 275 15.64 -5.75 17.25
N ASP A 276 15.08 -6.24 18.35
CA ASP A 276 15.12 -5.61 19.67
C ASP A 276 16.52 -5.54 20.29
N PHE A 277 17.50 -6.31 19.79
CA PHE A 277 18.87 -6.33 20.28
C PHE A 277 19.82 -5.33 19.61
N LYS A 278 19.41 -4.67 18.51
CA LYS A 278 20.24 -3.67 17.82
C LYS A 278 20.53 -2.44 18.67
N THR A 279 19.65 -2.09 19.58
CA THR A 279 19.75 -0.86 20.37
C THR A 279 20.80 -0.94 21.48
N THR A 280 21.13 -2.14 21.95
CA THR A 280 22.05 -2.34 23.09
C THR A 280 23.50 -2.61 22.66
N ALA A 281 23.72 -3.17 21.47
CA ALA A 281 25.06 -3.53 20.99
C ALA A 281 25.81 -2.36 20.31
N GLN A 282 25.15 -1.23 20.01
CA GLN A 282 25.73 -0.07 19.35
C GLN A 282 26.10 1.11 20.27
N LYS A 283 25.91 0.98 21.61
CA LYS A 283 26.55 1.93 22.54
C LYS A 283 28.06 1.69 22.54
N LYS A 284 28.78 2.46 21.74
CA LYS A 284 30.23 2.65 21.90
C LYS A 284 30.51 3.02 23.37
N PRO A 285 31.55 2.46 23.98
CA PRO A 285 32.01 3.01 25.23
C PRO A 285 32.48 4.46 25.00
N GLU A 286 31.90 5.38 25.74
CA GLU A 286 32.41 6.74 25.81
C GLU A 286 33.85 6.67 26.29
N ASN A 287 34.78 7.20 25.49
CA ASN A 287 36.16 7.40 25.90
C ASN A 287 36.14 8.39 27.08
N PRO A 288 36.78 8.09 28.21
CA PRO A 288 36.99 9.10 29.24
C PRO A 288 37.95 10.16 28.68
N VAL A 289 37.48 11.40 28.78
CA VAL A 289 38.28 12.61 28.53
C VAL A 289 39.34 12.71 29.63
N TYR A 290 40.58 12.70 29.24
CA TYR A 290 41.70 13.32 29.99
C TYR A 290 42.24 14.47 29.18
#